data_8e182b4f221797490b80a7e4b6b7d856
#
_entry.id   8e182b4f221797490b80a7e4b6b7d856
#
_cell.length_a   1.000
_cell.length_b   1.000
_cell.length_c   1.000
_cell.angle_alpha   90.00
_cell.angle_beta   90.00
_cell.angle_gamma   90.00
#
_symmetry.space_group_name_H-M   'P 1'
#
loop_
_entity.id
_entity.type
_entity.pdbx_description
1 polymer ?
#
loop_
_entity_poly.entity_id
_entity_poly.type
_entity_poly.pdbx_seq_one_letter_code
_entity_poly.pdbx_strand_id
1 'polypeptide(L)'
;MKKELFIFSLAALGFGCEKTLSPEEVLHSSKNKILEAEQIGFNQMMLWEDPNLGDIDTIFLESFFRKNPNAELGYDFFGKKEDVEFWFVENVSYGVDHKKKEVTVWENQPDLLRGNAYRSFSPIHLLVQEPFAYRKDTVISRKTLMDFVWVEMDTVISEKKIYLENHLFINPANSLPEFLSRRLYHDGKRNQLIEVFYSNYTFYQGEDPLQPNFPKGYISKVEDEKTIVSNLLKVGDTAPDFKLQDIQGEWVKLSDFQGKKVLLDFSMIHCGWCKIAIDEFKKPSFSFAENVVPLYVNPVDDISKMEKYQAKVGIPFPALIDAQEVGSAFGVKGYPTFYLIDEKGKIELVNEGYSDNLIQILNSHKE
;
A
#
# COMPACT_ATOMS: atom_id res chain seq x y z
N MET A 1 -23.84 -69.59 -49.08
CA MET A 1 -22.76 -68.61 -48.91
C MET A 1 -23.40 -67.22 -49.04
N LYS A 2 -23.72 -66.59 -47.92
CA LYS A 2 -24.23 -65.23 -47.82
C LYS A 2 -23.06 -64.31 -47.46
N LYS A 3 -22.74 -63.30 -48.27
CA LYS A 3 -21.78 -62.28 -47.99
C LYS A 3 -22.51 -61.20 -47.18
N GLU A 4 -22.07 -60.99 -45.94
CA GLU A 4 -22.50 -59.85 -45.15
C GLU A 4 -21.62 -58.64 -45.48
N LEU A 5 -22.26 -57.55 -45.80
CA LEU A 5 -21.64 -56.25 -46.14
C LEU A 5 -21.53 -55.45 -44.83
N PHE A 6 -20.32 -55.27 -44.31
CA PHE A 6 -20.07 -54.38 -43.17
C PHE A 6 -20.00 -52.94 -43.68
N ILE A 7 -21.00 -52.14 -43.28
CA ILE A 7 -20.98 -50.68 -43.52
C ILE A 7 -20.23 -50.07 -42.34
N PHE A 8 -19.03 -49.55 -42.58
CA PHE A 8 -18.30 -48.68 -41.65
C PHE A 8 -18.96 -47.31 -41.66
N SER A 9 -19.68 -46.95 -40.61
CA SER A 9 -20.15 -45.61 -40.35
C SER A 9 -18.94 -44.76 -39.87
N LEU A 10 -18.49 -43.83 -40.70
CA LEU A 10 -17.48 -42.86 -40.35
C LEU A 10 -18.17 -41.81 -39.46
N ALA A 11 -17.98 -41.93 -38.14
CA ALA A 11 -18.36 -40.85 -37.23
C ALA A 11 -17.45 -39.65 -37.46
N ALA A 12 -17.97 -38.64 -38.12
CA ALA A 12 -17.33 -37.34 -38.23
C ALA A 12 -17.21 -36.75 -36.81
N LEU A 13 -16.03 -36.83 -36.20
CA LEU A 13 -15.65 -36.04 -35.06
C LEU A 13 -15.67 -34.56 -35.49
N GLY A 14 -16.77 -33.90 -35.24
CA GLY A 14 -16.84 -32.46 -35.36
C GLY A 14 -15.87 -31.82 -34.36
N PHE A 15 -14.71 -31.41 -34.82
CA PHE A 15 -13.91 -30.43 -34.13
C PHE A 15 -14.73 -29.15 -34.09
N GLY A 16 -15.45 -28.95 -33.00
CA GLY A 16 -16.02 -27.65 -32.68
C GLY A 16 -14.83 -26.68 -32.57
N CYS A 17 -14.73 -25.79 -33.52
CA CYS A 17 -13.81 -24.65 -33.41
C CYS A 17 -14.31 -23.85 -32.21
N GLU A 18 -13.72 -24.01 -31.03
CA GLU A 18 -13.97 -23.10 -29.90
C GLU A 18 -13.65 -21.70 -30.41
N LYS A 19 -14.67 -20.85 -30.49
CA LYS A 19 -14.52 -19.45 -30.90
C LYS A 19 -13.54 -18.80 -29.92
N THR A 20 -12.34 -18.49 -30.36
CA THR A 20 -11.42 -17.68 -29.58
C THR A 20 -12.03 -16.28 -29.41
N LEU A 21 -12.23 -15.88 -28.16
CA LEU A 21 -12.75 -14.54 -27.84
C LEU A 21 -11.74 -13.48 -28.26
N SER A 22 -12.24 -12.35 -28.77
CA SER A 22 -11.40 -11.16 -28.98
C SER A 22 -10.92 -10.58 -27.64
N PRO A 23 -9.86 -9.78 -27.61
CA PRO A 23 -9.40 -9.13 -26.37
C PRO A 23 -10.50 -8.31 -25.69
N GLU A 24 -11.32 -7.60 -26.45
CA GLU A 24 -12.45 -6.82 -25.94
C GLU A 24 -13.51 -7.73 -25.34
N GLU A 25 -13.83 -8.87 -26.00
CA GLU A 25 -14.76 -9.87 -25.47
C GLU A 25 -14.23 -10.48 -24.16
N VAL A 26 -12.91 -10.75 -24.06
CA VAL A 26 -12.26 -11.28 -22.83
C VAL A 26 -12.34 -10.27 -21.69
N LEU A 27 -11.99 -9.01 -21.93
CA LEU A 27 -12.07 -7.96 -20.90
C LEU A 27 -13.51 -7.74 -20.44
N HIS A 28 -14.46 -7.68 -21.38
CA HIS A 28 -15.88 -7.54 -21.07
C HIS A 28 -16.42 -8.73 -20.25
N SER A 29 -16.07 -9.95 -20.66
CA SER A 29 -16.43 -11.18 -19.93
C SER A 29 -15.82 -11.21 -18.53
N SER A 30 -14.56 -10.75 -18.36
CA SER A 30 -13.90 -10.64 -17.08
C SER A 30 -14.64 -9.67 -16.15
N LYS A 31 -14.96 -8.48 -16.66
CA LYS A 31 -15.76 -7.48 -15.92
C LYS A 31 -17.10 -8.07 -15.46
N ASN A 32 -17.85 -8.68 -16.38
CA ASN A 32 -19.16 -9.25 -16.05
C ASN A 32 -19.04 -10.35 -15.02
N LYS A 33 -18.11 -11.29 -15.16
CA LYS A 33 -17.94 -12.39 -14.20
C LYS A 33 -17.65 -11.91 -12.80
N ILE A 34 -16.83 -10.88 -12.65
CA ILE A 34 -16.36 -10.41 -11.35
C ILE A 34 -17.34 -9.40 -10.75
N LEU A 35 -17.83 -8.43 -11.56
CA LEU A 35 -18.68 -7.34 -11.04
C LEU A 35 -20.14 -7.72 -10.88
N GLU A 36 -20.61 -8.74 -11.62
CA GLU A 36 -21.98 -9.24 -11.47
C GLU A 36 -22.09 -10.39 -10.46
N ALA A 37 -20.96 -10.91 -9.98
CA ALA A 37 -20.96 -11.92 -8.94
C ALA A 37 -21.60 -11.36 -7.65
N GLU A 38 -22.61 -12.05 -7.12
CA GLU A 38 -23.19 -11.70 -5.83
C GLU A 38 -22.13 -11.81 -4.71
N GLN A 39 -21.30 -12.87 -4.79
CA GLN A 39 -20.22 -13.10 -3.84
C GLN A 39 -19.05 -13.78 -4.54
N ILE A 40 -17.83 -13.32 -4.27
CA ILE A 40 -16.60 -13.84 -4.85
C ILE A 40 -15.48 -13.92 -3.81
N GLY A 41 -14.81 -15.06 -3.74
CA GLY A 41 -13.58 -15.26 -2.98
C GLY A 41 -12.39 -15.55 -3.90
N PHE A 42 -11.20 -15.14 -3.52
CA PHE A 42 -9.94 -15.46 -4.21
C PHE A 42 -8.74 -15.23 -3.29
N ASN A 43 -7.61 -15.83 -3.66
CA ASN A 43 -6.35 -15.59 -2.99
C ASN A 43 -5.49 -14.60 -3.78
N GLN A 44 -4.74 -13.77 -3.07
CA GLN A 44 -3.72 -12.88 -3.61
C GLN A 44 -2.36 -13.23 -3.01
N MET A 45 -1.35 -13.35 -3.85
CA MET A 45 0.05 -13.38 -3.43
C MET A 45 0.71 -12.14 -4.02
N MET A 46 1.12 -11.21 -3.16
CA MET A 46 1.75 -9.96 -3.57
C MET A 46 3.25 -10.03 -3.33
N LEU A 47 4.02 -9.68 -4.35
CA LEU A 47 5.45 -9.43 -4.27
C LEU A 47 5.65 -7.91 -4.32
N TRP A 48 5.99 -7.34 -3.19
CA TRP A 48 6.12 -5.89 -3.04
C TRP A 48 7.59 -5.50 -2.95
N GLU A 49 8.13 -4.94 -4.03
CA GLU A 49 9.49 -4.42 -4.04
C GLU A 49 9.56 -3.10 -3.26
N ASP A 50 10.42 -3.06 -2.26
CA ASP A 50 10.77 -1.80 -1.60
C ASP A 50 11.54 -0.90 -2.58
N PRO A 51 11.05 0.30 -2.92
CA PRO A 51 11.70 1.17 -3.89
C PRO A 51 13.07 1.68 -3.42
N ASN A 52 13.31 1.67 -2.13
CA ASN A 52 14.54 2.16 -1.51
C ASN A 52 15.55 1.04 -1.26
N LEU A 53 15.12 -0.10 -0.77
CA LEU A 53 16.00 -1.24 -0.44
C LEU A 53 16.14 -2.23 -1.60
N GLY A 54 15.09 -2.40 -2.42
CA GLY A 54 15.00 -3.44 -3.45
C GLY A 54 14.72 -4.81 -2.87
N ASP A 55 14.49 -4.92 -1.57
CA ASP A 55 14.02 -6.13 -0.92
C ASP A 55 12.57 -6.40 -1.38
N ILE A 56 12.17 -7.67 -1.45
CA ILE A 56 10.83 -8.06 -1.88
C ILE A 56 10.10 -8.68 -0.69
N ASP A 57 9.06 -8.00 -0.23
CA ASP A 57 8.13 -8.56 0.73
C ASP A 57 7.10 -9.43 0.02
N THR A 58 6.88 -10.65 0.52
CA THR A 58 5.85 -11.55 0.02
C THR A 58 4.67 -11.55 0.99
N ILE A 59 3.50 -11.20 0.49
CA ILE A 59 2.27 -11.09 1.27
C ILE A 59 1.23 -12.03 0.69
N PHE A 60 0.69 -12.92 1.52
CA PHE A 60 -0.43 -13.79 1.17
C PHE A 60 -1.71 -13.27 1.81
N LEU A 61 -2.76 -13.17 1.00
CA LEU A 61 -4.05 -12.64 1.42
C LEU A 61 -5.19 -13.53 0.88
N GLU A 62 -6.08 -13.92 1.76
CA GLU A 62 -7.40 -14.42 1.39
C GLU A 62 -8.36 -13.24 1.31
N SER A 63 -9.09 -13.13 0.21
CA SER A 63 -10.01 -12.01 -0.03
C SER A 63 -11.39 -12.52 -0.36
N PHE A 64 -12.39 -11.83 0.16
CA PHE A 64 -13.78 -12.12 -0.12
C PHE A 64 -14.56 -10.81 -0.31
N PHE A 65 -15.43 -10.76 -1.30
CA PHE A 65 -16.26 -9.61 -1.62
C PHE A 65 -17.71 -10.05 -1.78
N ARG A 66 -18.63 -9.25 -1.28
CA ARG A 66 -20.08 -9.40 -1.46
C ARG A 66 -20.63 -8.11 -2.05
N LYS A 67 -21.39 -8.21 -3.14
CA LYS A 67 -22.07 -7.08 -3.73
C LYS A 67 -23.07 -6.47 -2.75
N ASN A 68 -22.94 -5.18 -2.48
CA ASN A 68 -23.81 -4.45 -1.58
C ASN A 68 -24.06 -3.04 -2.14
N PRO A 69 -25.15 -2.83 -2.91
CA PRO A 69 -25.45 -1.51 -3.50
C PRO A 69 -25.67 -0.40 -2.46
N ASN A 70 -25.94 -0.74 -1.21
CA ASN A 70 -26.12 0.22 -0.12
C ASN A 70 -24.80 0.59 0.57
N ALA A 71 -23.73 -0.16 0.34
CA ALA A 71 -22.40 0.19 0.84
C ALA A 71 -21.80 1.31 -0.03
N GLU A 72 -21.08 2.24 0.58
CA GLU A 72 -20.43 3.36 -0.11
C GLU A 72 -19.47 2.91 -1.21
N LEU A 73 -18.80 1.76 -1.02
CA LEU A 73 -17.91 1.15 -2.02
C LEU A 73 -18.66 0.29 -3.06
N GLY A 74 -19.98 0.07 -2.92
CA GLY A 74 -20.77 -0.83 -3.74
C GLY A 74 -20.62 -2.31 -3.42
N TYR A 75 -19.80 -2.63 -2.42
CA TYR A 75 -19.56 -4.00 -1.92
C TYR A 75 -19.10 -4.00 -0.47
N ASP A 76 -19.36 -5.10 0.22
CA ASP A 76 -18.70 -5.46 1.47
C ASP A 76 -17.43 -6.26 1.17
N PHE A 77 -16.47 -6.21 2.07
CA PHE A 77 -15.14 -6.78 1.84
C PHE A 77 -14.58 -7.44 3.09
N PHE A 78 -13.88 -8.55 2.90
CA PHE A 78 -13.05 -9.21 3.89
C PHE A 78 -11.68 -9.49 3.29
N GLY A 79 -10.62 -9.26 4.06
CA GLY A 79 -9.27 -9.63 3.74
C GLY A 79 -8.56 -10.21 4.96
N LYS A 80 -7.89 -11.36 4.79
CA LYS A 80 -7.14 -12.01 5.85
C LYS A 80 -5.68 -12.20 5.44
N LYS A 81 -4.79 -11.71 6.29
CA LYS A 81 -3.35 -11.89 6.18
C LYS A 81 -2.82 -12.46 7.48
N GLU A 82 -2.36 -13.71 7.49
CA GLU A 82 -1.83 -14.37 8.69
C GLU A 82 -2.78 -14.23 9.92
N ASP A 83 -2.33 -13.45 10.91
CA ASP A 83 -3.05 -13.21 12.17
C ASP A 83 -3.86 -11.90 12.17
N VAL A 84 -4.00 -11.25 11.02
CA VAL A 84 -4.71 -9.97 10.89
C VAL A 84 -5.84 -10.10 9.88
N GLU A 85 -7.01 -9.59 10.24
CA GLU A 85 -8.17 -9.53 9.36
C GLU A 85 -8.65 -8.09 9.21
N PHE A 86 -9.13 -7.78 8.00
CA PHE A 86 -9.80 -6.51 7.69
C PHE A 86 -11.19 -6.81 7.16
N TRP A 87 -12.17 -6.12 7.73
CA TRP A 87 -13.57 -6.25 7.34
C TRP A 87 -14.12 -4.87 7.00
N PHE A 88 -14.93 -4.81 5.97
CA PHE A 88 -15.81 -3.68 5.69
C PHE A 88 -17.20 -4.23 5.38
N VAL A 89 -18.11 -4.06 6.30
CA VAL A 89 -19.47 -4.62 6.23
C VAL A 89 -20.45 -3.55 6.66
N GLU A 90 -21.44 -3.26 5.83
CA GLU A 90 -22.50 -2.26 6.12
C GLU A 90 -21.93 -0.89 6.51
N ASN A 91 -20.87 -0.43 5.80
CA ASN A 91 -20.16 0.84 6.03
C ASN A 91 -19.38 0.93 7.35
N VAL A 92 -19.19 -0.19 8.05
CA VAL A 92 -18.34 -0.27 9.25
C VAL A 92 -17.06 -1.04 8.89
N SER A 93 -15.92 -0.49 9.27
CA SER A 93 -14.61 -1.12 9.13
C SER A 93 -14.19 -1.80 10.42
N TYR A 94 -13.59 -2.99 10.31
CA TYR A 94 -13.04 -3.71 11.45
C TYR A 94 -11.62 -4.17 11.12
N GLY A 95 -10.71 -3.95 12.06
CA GLY A 95 -9.38 -4.55 12.08
C GLY A 95 -9.29 -5.55 13.22
N VAL A 96 -8.90 -6.78 12.93
CA VAL A 96 -8.76 -7.84 13.94
C VAL A 96 -7.31 -8.26 14.00
N ASP A 97 -6.70 -8.13 15.18
CA ASP A 97 -5.37 -8.65 15.47
C ASP A 97 -5.50 -9.85 16.40
N HIS A 98 -5.31 -11.04 15.85
CA HIS A 98 -5.46 -12.30 16.60
C HIS A 98 -4.33 -12.53 17.60
N LYS A 99 -3.14 -11.96 17.39
CA LYS A 99 -2.02 -12.04 18.35
C LYS A 99 -2.30 -11.20 19.57
N LYS A 100 -2.79 -9.97 19.36
CA LYS A 100 -3.16 -9.05 20.46
C LYS A 100 -4.51 -9.36 21.04
N LYS A 101 -5.35 -10.14 20.34
CA LYS A 101 -6.76 -10.39 20.67
C LYS A 101 -7.54 -9.07 20.77
N GLU A 102 -7.36 -8.23 19.77
CA GLU A 102 -7.99 -6.92 19.68
C GLU A 102 -8.86 -6.83 18.43
N VAL A 103 -9.97 -6.12 18.55
CA VAL A 103 -10.83 -5.71 17.44
C VAL A 103 -10.93 -4.20 17.49
N THR A 104 -10.47 -3.53 16.44
CA THR A 104 -10.64 -2.11 16.25
C THR A 104 -11.82 -1.87 15.32
N VAL A 105 -12.73 -1.00 15.73
CA VAL A 105 -13.94 -0.68 14.96
C VAL A 105 -13.87 0.78 14.52
N TRP A 106 -14.07 1.03 13.23
CA TRP A 106 -14.14 2.38 12.65
C TRP A 106 -15.51 2.56 11.98
N GLU A 107 -16.35 3.37 12.60
CA GLU A 107 -17.66 3.71 12.06
C GLU A 107 -17.54 4.91 11.11
N ASN A 108 -18.25 4.87 9.98
CA ASN A 108 -18.35 5.97 9.01
C ASN A 108 -17.00 6.47 8.44
N GLN A 109 -16.03 5.55 8.24
CA GLN A 109 -14.69 5.89 7.77
C GLN A 109 -14.25 5.03 6.56
N PRO A 110 -14.96 5.12 5.42
CA PRO A 110 -14.62 4.34 4.23
C PRO A 110 -13.25 4.71 3.64
N ASP A 111 -12.75 5.91 3.92
CA ASP A 111 -11.45 6.38 3.43
C ASP A 111 -10.27 5.55 3.95
N LEU A 112 -10.40 4.95 5.14
CA LEU A 112 -9.39 4.01 5.66
C LEU A 112 -9.18 2.81 4.75
N LEU A 113 -10.24 2.36 4.07
CA LEU A 113 -10.16 1.23 3.14
C LEU A 113 -9.80 1.67 1.72
N ARG A 114 -10.08 2.91 1.33
CA ARG A 114 -9.72 3.43 0.00
C ARG A 114 -8.21 3.37 -0.22
N GLY A 115 -7.41 3.66 0.82
CA GLY A 115 -5.96 3.53 0.79
C GLY A 115 -5.43 2.11 1.03
N ASN A 116 -6.28 1.12 1.27
CA ASN A 116 -5.84 -0.24 1.54
C ASN A 116 -5.34 -0.92 0.25
N ALA A 117 -4.03 -1.21 0.19
CA ALA A 117 -3.39 -1.80 -0.99
C ALA A 117 -3.98 -3.15 -1.38
N TYR A 118 -4.40 -3.97 -0.40
CA TYR A 118 -4.98 -5.30 -0.66
C TYR A 118 -6.31 -5.20 -1.41
N ARG A 119 -7.14 -4.20 -1.09
CA ARG A 119 -8.35 -3.89 -1.82
C ARG A 119 -8.03 -3.25 -3.17
N SER A 120 -7.14 -2.25 -3.19
CA SER A 120 -6.82 -1.47 -4.39
C SER A 120 -6.20 -2.30 -5.50
N PHE A 121 -5.50 -3.37 -5.17
CA PHE A 121 -4.97 -4.33 -6.14
C PHE A 121 -5.88 -5.54 -6.35
N SER A 122 -7.10 -5.54 -5.83
CA SER A 122 -8.06 -6.60 -6.11
C SER A 122 -8.62 -6.49 -7.53
N PRO A 123 -8.94 -7.63 -8.18
CA PRO A 123 -9.56 -7.62 -9.51
C PRO A 123 -10.86 -6.82 -9.57
N ILE A 124 -11.61 -6.79 -8.47
CA ILE A 124 -12.87 -6.04 -8.36
C ILE A 124 -12.60 -4.55 -8.53
N HIS A 125 -11.68 -4.00 -7.73
CA HIS A 125 -11.34 -2.59 -7.82
C HIS A 125 -10.76 -2.21 -9.18
N LEU A 126 -9.79 -2.97 -9.67
CA LEU A 126 -9.11 -2.71 -10.94
C LEU A 126 -10.06 -2.71 -12.13
N LEU A 127 -10.98 -3.69 -12.22
CA LEU A 127 -11.91 -3.79 -13.34
C LEU A 127 -13.04 -2.75 -13.31
N VAL A 128 -13.38 -2.19 -12.14
CA VAL A 128 -14.38 -1.11 -12.01
C VAL A 128 -13.80 0.25 -12.36
N GLN A 129 -12.63 0.54 -11.79
CA GLN A 129 -12.11 1.91 -11.73
C GLN A 129 -11.25 2.27 -12.93
N GLU A 130 -10.64 1.26 -13.62
CA GLU A 130 -9.49 1.55 -14.46
C GLU A 130 -9.71 1.25 -15.95
N PRO A 131 -9.29 2.15 -16.85
CA PRO A 131 -9.49 2.03 -18.29
C PRO A 131 -8.42 1.15 -18.95
N PHE A 132 -8.37 -0.14 -18.62
CA PHE A 132 -7.46 -1.08 -19.24
C PHE A 132 -7.72 -1.25 -20.74
N ALA A 133 -6.65 -1.22 -21.53
CA ALA A 133 -6.67 -1.48 -22.98
C ALA A 133 -5.75 -2.65 -23.33
N TYR A 134 -6.17 -3.50 -24.28
CA TYR A 134 -5.37 -4.62 -24.77
C TYR A 134 -4.07 -4.15 -25.41
N ARG A 135 -2.97 -4.80 -25.07
CA ARG A 135 -1.65 -4.54 -25.61
C ARG A 135 -1.14 -5.69 -26.49
N LYS A 136 -1.13 -6.92 -25.93
CA LYS A 136 -0.62 -8.11 -26.63
C LYS A 136 -0.91 -9.39 -25.85
N ASP A 137 -0.71 -10.54 -26.51
CA ASP A 137 -0.61 -11.83 -25.82
C ASP A 137 0.78 -12.00 -25.22
N THR A 138 0.83 -12.59 -24.03
CA THR A 138 2.09 -12.80 -23.28
C THR A 138 2.09 -14.19 -22.66
N VAL A 139 3.22 -14.89 -22.74
CA VAL A 139 3.35 -16.22 -22.11
C VAL A 139 3.96 -16.06 -20.73
N ILE A 140 3.20 -16.42 -19.69
CA ILE A 140 3.62 -16.43 -18.30
C ILE A 140 3.39 -17.83 -17.73
N SER A 141 4.42 -18.44 -17.14
CA SER A 141 4.34 -19.79 -16.55
C SER A 141 3.72 -20.84 -17.48
N ARG A 142 4.09 -20.81 -18.77
CA ARG A 142 3.59 -21.68 -19.85
C ARG A 142 2.12 -21.50 -20.22
N LYS A 143 1.46 -20.44 -19.74
CA LYS A 143 0.11 -20.07 -20.13
C LYS A 143 0.15 -18.82 -21.01
N THR A 144 -0.65 -18.79 -22.06
CA THR A 144 -0.87 -17.58 -22.83
C THR A 144 -1.94 -16.75 -22.13
N LEU A 145 -1.57 -15.54 -21.71
CA LEU A 145 -2.44 -14.57 -21.07
C LEU A 145 -2.54 -13.33 -21.94
N MET A 146 -3.66 -12.64 -21.91
CA MET A 146 -3.85 -11.36 -22.57
C MET A 146 -3.42 -10.23 -21.64
N ASP A 147 -2.47 -9.41 -22.07
CA ASP A 147 -1.93 -8.25 -21.35
C ASP A 147 -2.77 -7.01 -21.66
N PHE A 148 -3.44 -6.49 -20.63
CA PHE A 148 -4.19 -5.23 -20.67
C PHE A 148 -3.45 -4.19 -19.84
N VAL A 149 -3.25 -3.00 -20.40
CA VAL A 149 -2.43 -1.95 -19.80
C VAL A 149 -3.27 -0.72 -19.49
N TRP A 150 -3.00 -0.15 -18.32
CA TRP A 150 -3.48 1.15 -17.92
C TRP A 150 -2.31 2.00 -17.41
N VAL A 151 -2.16 3.20 -17.96
CA VAL A 151 -1.18 4.19 -17.50
C VAL A 151 -1.83 5.03 -16.42
N GLU A 152 -1.43 4.77 -15.16
CA GLU A 152 -1.94 5.45 -13.98
C GLU A 152 -1.38 6.87 -13.85
N MET A 153 -0.10 7.05 -14.22
CA MET A 153 0.57 8.34 -14.12
C MET A 153 1.59 8.52 -15.25
N ASP A 154 1.58 9.69 -15.85
CA ASP A 154 2.59 10.16 -16.80
C ASP A 154 2.76 11.66 -16.60
N THR A 155 3.70 12.06 -15.73
CA THR A 155 3.86 13.45 -15.28
C THR A 155 5.31 13.76 -14.92
N VAL A 156 5.58 15.03 -14.59
CA VAL A 156 6.87 15.49 -14.07
C VAL A 156 6.65 16.05 -12.67
N ILE A 157 7.38 15.54 -11.69
CA ILE A 157 7.36 15.99 -10.30
C ILE A 157 8.80 16.31 -9.89
N SER A 158 9.04 17.52 -9.39
CA SER A 158 10.38 17.99 -8.98
C SER A 158 11.44 17.67 -10.05
N GLU A 159 11.16 18.07 -11.30
CA GLU A 159 12.00 17.87 -12.49
C GLU A 159 12.24 16.43 -12.92
N LYS A 160 11.69 15.44 -12.21
CA LYS A 160 11.78 14.01 -12.55
C LYS A 160 10.56 13.56 -13.33
N LYS A 161 10.78 12.86 -14.45
CA LYS A 161 9.71 12.19 -15.19
C LYS A 161 9.23 10.99 -14.40
N ILE A 162 7.97 10.99 -13.96
CA ILE A 162 7.32 9.89 -13.28
C ILE A 162 6.38 9.19 -14.26
N TYR A 163 6.57 7.89 -14.44
CA TYR A 163 5.71 7.08 -15.28
C TYR A 163 5.31 5.81 -14.52
N LEU A 164 4.02 5.55 -14.46
CA LEU A 164 3.44 4.43 -13.71
C LEU A 164 2.44 3.72 -14.58
N GLU A 165 2.71 2.45 -14.87
CA GLU A 165 1.85 1.59 -15.66
C GLU A 165 1.43 0.32 -14.88
N ASN A 166 0.21 -0.12 -15.14
CA ASN A 166 -0.36 -1.34 -14.61
C ASN A 166 -0.65 -2.31 -15.75
N HIS A 167 -0.21 -3.54 -15.63
CA HIS A 167 -0.46 -4.63 -16.57
C HIS A 167 -1.35 -5.66 -15.90
N LEU A 168 -2.58 -5.81 -16.35
CA LEU A 168 -3.51 -6.84 -15.89
C LEU A 168 -3.56 -7.97 -16.91
N PHE A 169 -3.11 -9.15 -16.51
CA PHE A 169 -3.06 -10.34 -17.35
C PHE A 169 -4.29 -11.21 -17.10
N ILE A 170 -5.10 -11.36 -18.13
CA ILE A 170 -6.35 -12.13 -18.08
C ILE A 170 -6.19 -13.41 -18.87
N ASN A 171 -6.63 -14.52 -18.30
CA ASN A 171 -6.65 -15.81 -18.98
C ASN A 171 -7.84 -15.86 -19.97
N PRO A 172 -7.61 -15.97 -21.30
CA PRO A 172 -8.67 -15.98 -22.27
C PRO A 172 -9.60 -17.21 -22.20
N ALA A 173 -9.11 -18.33 -21.62
CA ALA A 173 -9.92 -19.56 -21.51
C ALA A 173 -11.06 -19.42 -20.45
N ASN A 174 -10.87 -18.63 -19.42
CA ASN A 174 -11.86 -18.47 -18.35
C ASN A 174 -12.24 -17.00 -18.08
N SER A 175 -11.59 -16.05 -18.74
CA SER A 175 -11.79 -14.61 -18.57
C SER A 175 -11.57 -14.14 -17.13
N LEU A 176 -10.64 -14.75 -16.39
CA LEU A 176 -10.28 -14.33 -15.03
C LEU A 176 -8.87 -13.71 -15.01
N PRO A 177 -8.66 -12.62 -14.28
CA PRO A 177 -7.33 -12.10 -14.01
C PRO A 177 -6.48 -13.15 -13.27
N GLU A 178 -5.26 -13.39 -13.73
CA GLU A 178 -4.32 -14.28 -13.05
C GLU A 178 -3.13 -13.52 -12.45
N PHE A 179 -2.84 -12.32 -12.99
CA PHE A 179 -1.65 -11.60 -12.60
C PHE A 179 -1.80 -10.09 -12.84
N LEU A 180 -1.24 -9.29 -11.93
CA LEU A 180 -1.04 -7.84 -12.08
C LEU A 180 0.44 -7.54 -11.95
N SER A 181 0.98 -6.65 -12.79
CA SER A 181 2.33 -6.10 -12.66
C SER A 181 2.25 -4.58 -12.72
N ARG A 182 2.48 -3.92 -11.60
CA ARG A 182 2.52 -2.46 -11.47
C ARG A 182 3.97 -1.99 -11.45
N ARG A 183 4.33 -1.10 -12.37
CA ARG A 183 5.69 -0.68 -12.65
C ARG A 183 5.83 0.82 -12.56
N LEU A 184 6.61 1.28 -11.59
CA LEU A 184 6.93 2.69 -11.41
C LEU A 184 8.31 2.98 -12.01
N TYR A 185 8.39 4.03 -12.82
CA TYR A 185 9.64 4.51 -13.42
C TYR A 185 9.89 5.97 -13.04
N HIS A 186 11.15 6.27 -12.73
CA HIS A 186 11.67 7.63 -12.60
C HIS A 186 12.71 7.84 -13.70
N ASP A 187 12.52 8.87 -14.54
CA ASP A 187 13.40 9.18 -15.68
C ASP A 187 13.71 7.97 -16.57
N GLY A 188 12.70 7.14 -16.81
CA GLY A 188 12.80 5.92 -17.61
C GLY A 188 13.48 4.73 -16.93
N LYS A 189 14.00 4.88 -15.70
CA LYS A 189 14.56 3.78 -14.92
C LYS A 189 13.49 3.21 -13.98
N ARG A 190 13.30 1.87 -13.97
CA ARG A 190 12.37 1.22 -13.05
C ARG A 190 12.79 1.49 -11.60
N ASN A 191 11.89 2.06 -10.82
CA ASN A 191 12.09 2.40 -9.41
C ASN A 191 11.41 1.40 -8.48
N GLN A 192 10.23 0.88 -8.86
CA GLN A 192 9.49 -0.11 -8.08
C GLN A 192 8.74 -1.08 -8.98
N LEU A 193 8.63 -2.32 -8.52
CA LEU A 193 7.79 -3.36 -9.08
C LEU A 193 6.88 -3.91 -7.98
N ILE A 194 5.57 -3.98 -8.26
CA ILE A 194 4.61 -4.70 -7.43
C ILE A 194 3.94 -5.73 -8.33
N GLU A 195 3.98 -6.98 -7.92
CA GLU A 195 3.36 -8.09 -8.64
C GLU A 195 2.31 -8.75 -7.76
N VAL A 196 1.14 -9.03 -8.32
CA VAL A 196 0.04 -9.68 -7.60
C VAL A 196 -0.47 -10.85 -8.41
N PHE A 197 -0.39 -12.04 -7.85
CA PHE A 197 -0.92 -13.27 -8.43
C PHE A 197 -2.28 -13.59 -7.81
N TYR A 198 -3.26 -13.87 -8.66
CA TYR A 198 -4.61 -14.21 -8.25
C TYR A 198 -4.87 -15.69 -8.49
N SER A 199 -5.52 -16.36 -7.54
CA SER A 199 -5.81 -17.78 -7.62
C SER A 199 -7.05 -18.16 -6.81
N ASN A 200 -7.50 -19.41 -6.96
CA ASN A 200 -8.57 -20.00 -6.16
C ASN A 200 -9.88 -19.21 -6.18
N TYR A 201 -10.25 -18.68 -7.36
CA TYR A 201 -11.53 -18.00 -7.52
C TYR A 201 -12.69 -18.93 -7.19
N THR A 202 -13.57 -18.46 -6.31
CA THR A 202 -14.80 -19.15 -5.91
C THR A 202 -15.95 -18.16 -6.00
N PHE A 203 -17.01 -18.56 -6.70
CA PHE A 203 -18.24 -17.79 -6.83
C PHE A 203 -19.31 -18.48 -5.97
N TYR A 204 -19.81 -17.77 -4.98
CA TYR A 204 -20.76 -18.31 -4.02
C TYR A 204 -22.18 -17.92 -4.39
N GLN A 205 -23.13 -18.84 -4.10
CA GLN A 205 -24.55 -18.62 -4.20
C GLN A 205 -25.20 -19.11 -2.90
N GLY A 206 -25.81 -18.20 -2.16
CA GLY A 206 -26.67 -18.52 -1.02
C GLY A 206 -26.12 -18.17 0.36
N GLU A 207 -25.20 -18.92 0.93
CA GLU A 207 -24.71 -18.65 2.29
C GLU A 207 -23.78 -17.42 2.32
N ASP A 208 -23.94 -16.60 3.36
CA ASP A 208 -23.21 -15.36 3.55
C ASP A 208 -22.01 -15.55 4.50
N PRO A 209 -20.78 -15.67 3.99
CA PRO A 209 -19.57 -15.75 4.83
C PRO A 209 -19.15 -14.41 5.43
N LEU A 210 -19.72 -13.28 4.97
CA LEU A 210 -19.37 -11.94 5.45
C LEU A 210 -20.23 -11.53 6.66
N GLN A 211 -20.18 -12.30 7.72
CA GLN A 211 -20.75 -11.91 9.01
C GLN A 211 -19.62 -11.72 10.01
N PRO A 212 -19.29 -10.48 10.42
CA PRO A 212 -18.28 -10.24 11.43
C PRO A 212 -18.64 -10.98 12.71
N ASN A 213 -17.91 -12.05 13.03
CA ASN A 213 -18.08 -12.83 14.25
C ASN A 213 -16.72 -13.00 14.92
N PHE A 214 -16.48 -12.16 15.90
CA PHE A 214 -15.19 -12.12 16.56
C PHE A 214 -15.14 -13.06 17.76
N PRO A 215 -14.00 -13.74 18.02
CA PRO A 215 -13.86 -14.67 19.12
C PRO A 215 -14.15 -14.02 20.47
N LYS A 216 -14.80 -14.77 21.37
CA LYS A 216 -15.06 -14.30 22.73
C LYS A 216 -13.75 -13.99 23.47
N GLY A 217 -13.71 -12.86 24.17
CA GLY A 217 -12.56 -12.45 24.97
C GLY A 217 -11.58 -11.51 24.25
N TYR A 218 -11.92 -11.11 23.01
CA TYR A 218 -11.17 -10.01 22.35
C TYR A 218 -11.58 -8.66 22.92
N ILE A 219 -10.62 -7.76 23.03
CA ILE A 219 -10.87 -6.37 23.47
C ILE A 219 -11.34 -5.58 22.25
N SER A 220 -12.55 -5.03 22.33
CA SER A 220 -13.09 -4.13 21.30
C SER A 220 -12.74 -2.68 21.63
N LYS A 221 -12.16 -1.99 20.64
CA LYS A 221 -11.88 -0.54 20.67
C LYS A 221 -12.67 0.11 19.55
N VAL A 222 -13.45 1.12 19.87
CA VAL A 222 -14.11 1.96 18.86
C VAL A 222 -13.25 3.20 18.66
N GLU A 223 -12.82 3.44 17.43
CA GLU A 223 -12.12 4.66 17.06
C GLU A 223 -13.08 5.60 16.32
N ASP A 224 -13.47 6.68 16.99
CA ASP A 224 -14.29 7.74 16.42
C ASP A 224 -13.50 8.57 15.40
N GLU A 225 -14.22 9.21 14.46
CA GLU A 225 -13.67 10.20 13.51
C GLU A 225 -12.82 11.28 14.22
N LYS A 226 -13.17 11.62 15.47
CA LYS A 226 -12.40 12.53 16.33
C LYS A 226 -11.04 11.99 16.79
N THR A 227 -10.86 10.67 16.81
CA THR A 227 -9.57 10.02 17.14
C THR A 227 -8.61 10.04 15.96
N ILE A 228 -9.12 10.26 14.74
CA ILE A 228 -8.31 10.41 13.52
C ILE A 228 -7.94 11.86 13.25
N VAL A 229 -8.67 12.83 13.82
CA VAL A 229 -8.17 14.21 13.89
C VAL A 229 -6.77 14.15 14.50
N SER A 230 -5.78 14.54 13.74
CA SER A 230 -4.38 14.47 14.12
C SER A 230 -4.24 15.00 15.54
N ASN A 231 -3.93 14.11 16.48
CA ASN A 231 -3.54 14.49 17.84
C ASN A 231 -2.11 15.07 17.82
N LEU A 232 -1.70 15.60 16.67
CA LEU A 232 -0.43 16.30 16.54
C LEU A 232 -0.34 17.40 17.58
N LEU A 233 0.77 17.45 18.26
CA LEU A 233 1.09 18.56 19.13
C LEU A 233 1.10 19.86 18.31
N LYS A 234 0.68 20.95 18.93
CA LYS A 234 0.52 22.24 18.26
C LYS A 234 1.68 23.17 18.57
N VAL A 235 1.84 24.16 17.71
CA VAL A 235 2.78 25.27 17.99
C VAL A 235 2.47 25.87 19.36
N GLY A 236 3.51 26.00 20.18
CA GLY A 236 3.45 26.46 21.57
C GLY A 236 3.34 25.34 22.63
N ASP A 237 2.97 24.11 22.25
CA ASP A 237 3.01 22.97 23.16
C ASP A 237 4.44 22.64 23.59
N THR A 238 4.59 22.01 24.76
CA THR A 238 5.89 21.49 25.20
C THR A 238 6.14 20.16 24.54
N ALA A 239 7.30 20.02 23.86
CA ALA A 239 7.72 18.76 23.29
C ALA A 239 7.95 17.73 24.41
N PRO A 240 7.37 16.51 24.30
CA PRO A 240 7.67 15.41 25.23
C PRO A 240 9.16 15.05 25.17
N ASP A 241 9.81 14.94 26.35
CA ASP A 241 11.19 14.46 26.41
C ASP A 241 11.25 12.96 26.05
N PHE A 242 12.31 12.56 25.42
CA PHE A 242 12.55 11.16 25.08
C PHE A 242 14.04 10.79 25.19
N LYS A 243 14.32 9.49 25.25
CA LYS A 243 15.64 8.93 25.18
C LYS A 243 15.59 7.70 24.28
N LEU A 244 16.21 7.80 23.10
CA LEU A 244 16.25 6.74 22.08
C LEU A 244 17.70 6.41 21.72
N GLN A 245 17.93 5.22 21.17
CA GLN A 245 19.19 4.90 20.53
C GLN A 245 19.15 5.29 19.05
N ASP A 246 20.26 5.72 18.52
CA ASP A 246 20.46 5.79 17.08
C ASP A 246 20.92 4.43 16.52
N ILE A 247 21.02 4.34 15.19
CA ILE A 247 21.46 3.11 14.50
C ILE A 247 22.92 2.73 14.79
N GLN A 248 23.73 3.59 15.42
CA GLN A 248 25.08 3.30 15.91
C GLN A 248 25.06 2.80 17.35
N GLY A 249 23.91 2.80 18.03
CA GLY A 249 23.75 2.40 19.42
C GLY A 249 24.04 3.52 20.43
N GLU A 250 24.25 4.74 19.95
CA GLU A 250 24.44 5.90 20.81
C GLU A 250 23.13 6.43 21.37
N TRP A 251 23.10 6.77 22.64
CA TRP A 251 21.91 7.33 23.29
C TRP A 251 21.76 8.81 22.98
N VAL A 252 20.58 9.17 22.49
CA VAL A 252 20.16 10.54 22.19
C VAL A 252 18.95 10.90 23.05
N LYS A 253 19.06 12.00 23.79
CA LYS A 253 17.96 12.53 24.62
C LYS A 253 17.60 13.93 24.18
N LEU A 254 16.31 14.21 24.01
CA LEU A 254 15.86 15.52 23.53
C LEU A 254 16.33 16.66 24.45
N SER A 255 16.26 16.49 25.77
CA SER A 255 16.69 17.49 26.74
C SER A 255 18.21 17.79 26.72
N ASP A 256 19.04 16.97 26.03
CA ASP A 256 20.48 17.25 25.90
C ASP A 256 20.75 18.39 24.89
N PHE A 257 19.74 18.78 24.12
CA PHE A 257 19.82 19.87 23.14
C PHE A 257 19.23 21.19 23.65
N GLN A 258 19.03 21.36 24.95
CA GLN A 258 18.56 22.63 25.51
C GLN A 258 19.43 23.80 25.05
N GLY A 259 18.80 24.90 24.60
CA GLY A 259 19.49 26.05 24.03
C GLY A 259 19.78 25.95 22.53
N LYS A 260 19.37 24.83 21.87
CA LYS A 260 19.39 24.67 20.42
C LYS A 260 17.99 24.38 19.92
N LYS A 261 17.75 24.64 18.66
CA LYS A 261 16.56 24.16 17.97
C LYS A 261 16.76 22.69 17.55
N VAL A 262 15.70 21.88 17.62
CA VAL A 262 15.75 20.48 17.21
C VAL A 262 14.69 20.25 16.14
N LEU A 263 15.10 19.74 14.99
CA LEU A 263 14.19 19.24 13.97
C LEU A 263 14.01 17.75 14.16
N LEU A 264 12.79 17.29 14.43
CA LEU A 264 12.42 15.90 14.37
C LEU A 264 11.76 15.60 13.03
N ASP A 265 12.36 14.70 12.25
CA ASP A 265 11.84 14.15 11.01
C ASP A 265 11.27 12.75 11.30
N PHE A 266 9.99 12.66 11.63
CA PHE A 266 9.31 11.38 11.77
C PHE A 266 9.09 10.77 10.40
N SER A 267 9.81 9.70 10.10
CA SER A 267 9.88 9.09 8.80
C SER A 267 9.97 7.57 8.86
N MET A 268 9.69 6.88 7.74
CA MET A 268 9.81 5.43 7.60
C MET A 268 10.43 5.05 6.25
N ILE A 269 10.91 3.83 6.12
CA ILE A 269 11.65 3.37 4.93
C ILE A 269 10.77 3.34 3.68
N HIS A 270 9.55 2.80 3.77
CA HIS A 270 8.65 2.63 2.62
C HIS A 270 7.90 3.91 2.21
N CYS A 271 8.37 5.06 2.65
CA CYS A 271 7.74 6.35 2.40
C CYS A 271 8.48 7.12 1.30
N GLY A 272 7.88 7.26 0.15
CA GLY A 272 8.46 7.99 -0.98
C GLY A 272 8.72 9.47 -0.69
N TRP A 273 7.79 10.14 0.00
CA TRP A 273 7.92 11.55 0.38
C TRP A 273 9.00 11.76 1.45
N CYS A 274 9.20 10.79 2.36
CA CYS A 274 10.31 10.81 3.32
C CYS A 274 11.66 10.75 2.60
N LYS A 275 11.77 9.89 1.59
CA LYS A 275 12.97 9.78 0.77
C LYS A 275 13.27 11.08 0.02
N ILE A 276 12.22 11.73 -0.53
CA ILE A 276 12.37 13.03 -1.20
C ILE A 276 12.92 14.08 -0.22
N ALA A 277 12.40 14.14 1.01
CA ALA A 277 12.89 15.06 2.04
C ALA A 277 14.38 14.82 2.35
N ILE A 278 14.79 13.56 2.53
CA ILE A 278 16.21 13.22 2.75
C ILE A 278 17.07 13.65 1.57
N ASP A 279 16.60 13.46 0.33
CA ASP A 279 17.35 13.87 -0.87
C ASP A 279 17.51 15.40 -0.93
N GLU A 280 16.48 16.15 -0.53
CA GLU A 280 16.57 17.63 -0.42
C GLU A 280 17.62 18.05 0.63
N PHE A 281 17.59 17.45 1.82
CA PHE A 281 18.54 17.73 2.89
C PHE A 281 19.99 17.39 2.54
N LYS A 282 20.21 16.56 1.53
CA LYS A 282 21.54 16.18 1.02
C LYS A 282 22.06 17.07 -0.10
N LYS A 283 21.23 17.95 -0.65
CA LYS A 283 21.66 18.84 -1.73
C LYS A 283 22.74 19.82 -1.25
N PRO A 284 23.77 20.10 -2.06
CA PRO A 284 24.79 21.10 -1.72
C PRO A 284 24.22 22.51 -1.48
N SER A 285 23.05 22.81 -2.05
CA SER A 285 22.32 24.07 -1.88
C SER A 285 21.48 24.15 -0.62
N PHE A 286 21.47 23.09 0.20
CA PHE A 286 20.71 23.03 1.45
C PHE A 286 21.65 22.97 2.66
N SER A 287 21.38 23.78 3.67
CA SER A 287 21.95 23.62 4.99
C SER A 287 20.97 24.08 6.07
N PHE A 288 20.95 23.36 7.18
CA PHE A 288 20.26 23.85 8.37
C PHE A 288 21.00 25.05 8.98
N ALA A 289 20.27 25.90 9.68
CA ALA A 289 20.91 26.94 10.49
C ALA A 289 21.83 26.29 11.55
N GLU A 290 22.93 26.96 11.92
CA GLU A 290 23.98 26.41 12.81
C GLU A 290 23.45 25.97 14.18
N ASN A 291 22.38 26.62 14.66
CA ASN A 291 21.73 26.28 15.93
C ASN A 291 20.64 25.18 15.81
N VAL A 292 20.39 24.60 14.62
CA VAL A 292 19.41 23.53 14.40
C VAL A 292 20.09 22.18 14.41
N VAL A 293 19.60 21.26 15.24
CA VAL A 293 20.01 19.86 15.29
C VAL A 293 18.94 19.00 14.64
N PRO A 294 19.17 18.44 13.44
CA PRO A 294 18.23 17.55 12.80
C PRO A 294 18.39 16.10 13.34
N LEU A 295 17.26 15.43 13.54
CA LEU A 295 17.17 14.03 13.97
C LEU A 295 16.11 13.31 13.09
N TYR A 296 16.50 12.20 12.47
CA TYR A 296 15.56 11.28 11.86
C TYR A 296 14.96 10.38 12.93
N VAL A 297 13.67 10.27 13.02
CA VAL A 297 12.97 9.49 14.06
C VAL A 297 12.12 8.42 13.40
N ASN A 298 12.47 7.15 13.59
CA ASN A 298 11.74 6.04 12.96
C ASN A 298 10.89 5.25 13.97
N PRO A 299 9.56 5.38 13.92
CA PRO A 299 8.65 4.64 14.78
C PRO A 299 8.20 3.29 14.22
N VAL A 300 8.67 2.86 13.04
CA VAL A 300 8.05 1.78 12.27
C VAL A 300 8.99 0.61 12.00
N ASP A 301 10.20 0.93 11.51
CA ASP A 301 11.11 -0.07 10.97
C ASP A 301 12.10 -0.59 12.01
N ASP A 302 12.48 -1.86 11.89
CA ASP A 302 13.49 -2.47 12.74
C ASP A 302 14.92 -2.00 12.40
N ILE A 303 15.84 -2.18 13.35
CA ILE A 303 17.24 -1.76 13.22
C ILE A 303 17.92 -2.36 11.98
N SER A 304 17.66 -3.63 11.66
CA SER A 304 18.31 -4.31 10.53
C SER A 304 17.93 -3.69 9.18
N LYS A 305 16.66 -3.28 9.03
CA LYS A 305 16.19 -2.54 7.85
C LYS A 305 16.77 -1.12 7.85
N MET A 306 16.81 -0.45 8.98
CA MET A 306 17.38 0.89 9.11
C MET A 306 18.87 0.95 8.78
N GLU A 307 19.67 -0.05 9.19
CA GLU A 307 21.07 -0.16 8.81
C GLU A 307 21.26 -0.29 7.28
N LYS A 308 20.46 -1.15 6.63
CA LYS A 308 20.46 -1.27 5.17
C LYS A 308 20.06 0.04 4.49
N TYR A 309 19.02 0.70 5.01
CA TYR A 309 18.54 1.98 4.50
C TYR A 309 19.60 3.06 4.62
N GLN A 310 20.26 3.16 5.77
CA GLN A 310 21.39 4.06 5.98
C GLN A 310 22.54 3.81 5.01
N ALA A 311 22.90 2.54 4.81
CA ALA A 311 23.98 2.17 3.88
C ALA A 311 23.65 2.54 2.43
N LYS A 312 22.39 2.45 2.02
CA LYS A 312 21.95 2.68 0.63
C LYS A 312 21.54 4.13 0.36
N VAL A 313 20.82 4.74 1.26
CA VAL A 313 20.25 6.09 1.11
C VAL A 313 21.16 7.14 1.74
N GLY A 314 21.76 6.86 2.90
CA GLY A 314 22.64 7.77 3.62
C GLY A 314 21.87 8.96 4.20
N ILE A 315 21.17 8.75 5.33
CA ILE A 315 20.53 9.82 6.09
C ILE A 315 21.66 10.74 6.62
N PRO A 316 21.59 12.07 6.40
CA PRO A 316 22.71 12.96 6.68
C PRO A 316 22.84 13.38 8.16
N PHE A 317 22.00 12.84 9.06
CA PHE A 317 21.96 13.16 10.49
C PHE A 317 21.55 11.91 11.31
N PRO A 318 21.68 11.92 12.67
CA PRO A 318 21.38 10.74 13.48
C PRO A 318 19.99 10.17 13.23
N ALA A 319 19.92 8.85 13.05
CA ALA A 319 18.68 8.13 12.82
C ALA A 319 18.31 7.32 14.06
N LEU A 320 17.24 7.76 14.74
CA LEU A 320 16.73 7.19 15.97
C LEU A 320 15.75 6.07 15.66
N ILE A 321 15.82 4.97 16.41
CA ILE A 321 15.01 3.77 16.21
C ILE A 321 14.14 3.48 17.43
N ASP A 322 13.25 2.49 17.33
CA ASP A 322 12.32 2.06 18.37
C ASP A 322 11.46 3.22 18.92
N ALA A 323 11.09 4.15 18.05
CA ALA A 323 10.45 5.40 18.41
C ALA A 323 8.90 5.36 18.44
N GLN A 324 8.27 4.16 18.58
CA GLN A 324 6.82 3.99 18.55
C GLN A 324 6.10 4.81 19.62
N GLU A 325 6.63 4.77 20.87
CA GLU A 325 6.06 5.54 21.97
C GLU A 325 6.25 7.05 21.77
N VAL A 326 7.39 7.45 21.22
CA VAL A 326 7.68 8.86 20.90
C VAL A 326 6.76 9.34 19.79
N GLY A 327 6.60 8.59 18.70
CA GLY A 327 5.65 8.92 17.64
C GLY A 327 4.23 9.09 18.16
N SER A 328 3.79 8.20 19.04
CA SER A 328 2.48 8.29 19.71
C SER A 328 2.36 9.53 20.60
N ALA A 329 3.40 9.86 21.38
CA ALA A 329 3.40 11.04 22.27
C ALA A 329 3.37 12.37 21.49
N PHE A 330 3.93 12.42 20.29
CA PHE A 330 3.84 13.55 19.36
C PHE A 330 2.57 13.53 18.50
N GLY A 331 1.76 12.46 18.58
CA GLY A 331 0.52 12.28 17.83
C GLY A 331 0.72 11.96 16.35
N VAL A 332 1.90 11.47 15.97
CA VAL A 332 2.25 11.16 14.58
C VAL A 332 1.48 9.94 14.07
N LYS A 333 0.77 10.10 12.95
CA LYS A 333 0.01 9.04 12.27
C LYS A 333 0.38 8.91 10.78
N GLY A 334 0.96 9.95 10.19
CA GLY A 334 1.39 10.00 8.78
C GLY A 334 2.87 10.32 8.65
N TYR A 335 3.47 9.98 7.52
CA TYR A 335 4.89 10.20 7.24
C TYR A 335 5.11 10.88 5.88
N PRO A 336 6.10 11.78 5.80
CA PRO A 336 6.87 12.35 6.91
C PRO A 336 6.02 13.30 7.76
N THR A 337 6.36 13.45 9.06
CA THR A 337 5.85 14.52 9.91
C THR A 337 7.03 15.22 10.57
N PHE A 338 7.08 16.54 10.44
CA PHE A 338 8.18 17.35 10.92
C PHE A 338 7.76 18.22 12.12
N TYR A 339 8.61 18.22 13.14
CA TYR A 339 8.50 19.14 14.27
C TYR A 339 9.79 19.95 14.40
N LEU A 340 9.68 21.28 14.39
CA LEU A 340 10.76 22.15 14.82
C LEU A 340 10.49 22.58 16.26
N ILE A 341 11.43 22.26 17.14
CA ILE A 341 11.38 22.56 18.58
C ILE A 341 12.34 23.72 18.84
N ASP A 342 11.90 24.72 19.57
CA ASP A 342 12.71 25.89 19.93
C ASP A 342 13.72 25.60 21.05
N GLU A 343 14.60 26.56 21.36
CA GLU A 343 15.64 26.47 22.38
C GLU A 343 15.12 26.26 23.81
N LYS A 344 13.80 26.45 24.03
CA LYS A 344 13.10 26.26 25.32
C LYS A 344 12.32 24.95 25.40
N GLY A 345 12.38 24.14 24.35
CA GLY A 345 11.64 22.87 24.27
C GLY A 345 10.17 23.05 23.87
N LYS A 346 9.80 24.18 23.25
CA LYS A 346 8.46 24.43 22.71
C LYS A 346 8.42 24.12 21.22
N ILE A 347 7.28 23.62 20.74
CA ILE A 347 7.05 23.39 19.33
C ILE A 347 6.89 24.74 18.62
N GLU A 348 7.80 25.04 17.68
CA GLU A 348 7.81 26.24 16.86
C GLU A 348 7.11 26.02 15.51
N LEU A 349 7.23 24.80 14.96
CA LEU A 349 6.60 24.41 13.68
C LEU A 349 6.16 22.95 13.73
N VAL A 350 5.02 22.69 13.11
CA VAL A 350 4.53 21.34 12.79
C VAL A 350 4.19 21.31 11.30
N ASN A 351 4.64 20.29 10.58
CA ASN A 351 4.28 20.07 9.18
C ASN A 351 4.03 18.59 8.92
N GLU A 352 2.81 18.24 8.56
CA GLU A 352 2.46 16.89 8.12
C GLU A 352 2.64 16.79 6.61
N GLY A 353 3.36 15.78 6.16
CA GLY A 353 3.74 15.59 4.77
C GLY A 353 4.97 16.41 4.34
N TYR A 354 5.42 16.14 3.11
CA TYR A 354 6.48 16.91 2.45
C TYR A 354 5.89 18.17 1.78
N SER A 355 6.62 19.28 1.86
CA SER A 355 6.33 20.47 1.03
C SER A 355 7.59 21.25 0.73
N ASP A 356 7.66 21.85 -0.47
CA ASP A 356 8.78 22.71 -0.87
C ASP A 356 8.88 23.93 0.05
N ASN A 357 7.75 24.43 0.56
CA ASN A 357 7.71 25.53 1.52
C ASN A 357 8.42 25.18 2.84
N LEU A 358 8.22 23.92 3.33
CA LEU A 358 8.94 23.44 4.52
C LEU A 358 10.45 23.46 4.28
N ILE A 359 10.90 22.93 3.15
CA ILE A 359 12.32 22.91 2.80
C ILE A 359 12.90 24.33 2.74
N GLN A 360 12.17 25.30 2.17
CA GLN A 360 12.58 26.72 2.15
C GLN A 360 12.66 27.33 3.55
N ILE A 361 11.72 26.98 4.47
CA ILE A 361 11.76 27.45 5.86
C ILE A 361 12.98 26.91 6.61
N LEU A 362 13.31 25.64 6.40
CA LEU A 362 14.41 24.94 7.08
C LEU A 362 15.78 25.30 6.50
N ASN A 363 15.84 25.77 5.26
CA ASN A 363 17.09 26.11 4.60
C ASN A 363 17.64 27.45 5.10
N SER A 364 18.87 27.44 5.62
CA SER A 364 19.56 28.67 6.06
C SER A 364 20.19 29.47 4.91
N HIS A 365 20.42 28.82 3.76
CA HIS A 365 20.84 29.52 2.54
C HIS A 365 19.61 30.20 1.92
N LYS A 366 19.28 31.40 2.42
CA LYS A 366 18.34 32.29 1.71
C LYS A 366 19.11 33.01 0.63
N GLU A 367 18.69 32.84 -0.66
CA GLU A 367 19.09 33.67 -1.76
C GLU A 367 18.73 35.16 -1.53
#